data_f76ec022d009cc68957faf34c3db1a2a
#
_entry.id   f76ec022d009cc68957faf34c3db1a2a
#
_cell.length_a   1.000
_cell.length_b   1.000
_cell.length_c   1.000
_cell.angle_alpha   90.00
_cell.angle_beta   90.00
_cell.angle_gamma   90.00
#
_symmetry.space_group_name_H-M   'P 1'
#
loop_
_entity.id
_entity.type
_entity.pdbx_description
1 polymer ?
#
loop_
_entity_poly.entity_id
_entity_poly.type
_entity_poly.pdbx_seq_one_letter_code
_entity_poly.pdbx_strand_id
1 'polypeptide(L)'
;MNQLPNGTRKLVIYNRKNPFFASVSLNKKLTKEGSEKDTRHIEIDISGSGMQYTVGDSLAVQPENDPELVEDILKALGADGNESVIDADKQPTTLRDALLRSYSITQPSKKFLEVLVQRSAAAAAEIGPLLVSEKKNELEEYLSGREIIDFLINYPDANWTPADFVAQLKKLLIRLYSIASSPKLHPESIHLTVAVVRYYSHGRLRKGVASTFLAERSEGKSFATFVQPTKHFHLPDDPEIPIIMVGPGTGVAPFRAFLQDRLADGVKGKSWLFFGEQRRLYDFFYEEEFTEMLKNGVLTKLSTAFSRDQQYKIYVQHRMLEEGKLLWDWLQQGAVFYVCGDASRMAKDVDRTLHEIAEKFGGLSSDAAAEYVQKLAADHRYLKDVY
;
A
#
# COMPACT_ATOMS: atom_id res chain seq x y z
N MET A 1 -37.21 -23.32 -24.24
CA MET A 1 -35.99 -23.52 -25.04
C MET A 1 -35.88 -22.35 -26.02
N ASN A 2 -35.16 -21.33 -25.69
CA ASN A 2 -34.74 -20.29 -26.63
C ASN A 2 -33.28 -19.93 -26.28
N GLN A 3 -32.36 -20.56 -27.00
CA GLN A 3 -30.96 -20.17 -27.03
C GLN A 3 -30.86 -18.89 -27.83
N LEU A 4 -30.42 -17.79 -27.20
CA LEU A 4 -29.98 -16.59 -27.89
C LEU A 4 -28.53 -16.81 -28.34
N PRO A 5 -28.16 -16.44 -29.58
CA PRO A 5 -26.82 -16.62 -30.11
C PRO A 5 -25.89 -15.54 -29.62
N ASN A 6 -24.63 -15.92 -29.39
CA ASN A 6 -23.45 -15.07 -29.12
C ASN A 6 -23.53 -14.18 -27.88
N GLY A 7 -23.11 -14.78 -26.76
CA GLY A 7 -22.87 -14.06 -25.53
C GLY A 7 -21.71 -13.08 -25.61
N THR A 8 -21.96 -11.86 -26.01
CA THR A 8 -21.15 -10.70 -25.62
C THR A 8 -21.30 -10.60 -24.09
N ARG A 9 -20.32 -11.12 -23.32
CA ARG A 9 -20.22 -10.83 -21.88
C ARG A 9 -20.18 -9.31 -21.76
N LYS A 10 -21.24 -8.75 -21.18
CA LYS A 10 -21.30 -7.32 -20.87
C LYS A 10 -20.12 -7.05 -19.93
N LEU A 11 -19.21 -6.17 -20.31
CA LEU A 11 -18.09 -5.78 -19.46
C LEU A 11 -18.69 -5.18 -18.17
N VAL A 12 -18.56 -5.86 -17.05
CA VAL A 12 -19.04 -5.36 -15.77
C VAL A 12 -17.95 -4.48 -15.21
N ILE A 13 -18.22 -3.16 -15.10
CA ILE A 13 -17.29 -2.22 -14.48
C ILE A 13 -17.55 -2.25 -12.98
N TYR A 14 -16.61 -2.83 -12.24
CA TYR A 14 -16.60 -2.78 -10.79
C TYR A 14 -16.00 -1.47 -10.29
N ASN A 15 -16.56 -0.94 -9.22
CA ASN A 15 -16.11 0.30 -8.60
C ASN A 15 -16.61 0.33 -7.13
N ARG A 16 -16.33 1.40 -6.41
CA ARG A 16 -16.74 1.55 -5.01
C ARG A 16 -18.25 1.36 -4.75
N LYS A 17 -19.11 1.74 -5.72
CA LYS A 17 -20.58 1.61 -5.59
C LYS A 17 -21.09 0.24 -6.03
N ASN A 18 -20.34 -0.44 -6.88
CA ASN A 18 -20.64 -1.75 -7.41
C ASN A 18 -19.36 -2.61 -7.34
N PRO A 19 -18.92 -3.05 -6.15
CA PRO A 19 -17.71 -3.85 -6.01
C PRO A 19 -17.97 -5.31 -6.41
N PHE A 20 -16.91 -6.01 -6.74
CA PHE A 20 -16.90 -7.46 -6.77
C PHE A 20 -16.62 -8.00 -5.36
N PHE A 21 -17.25 -9.10 -5.00
CA PHE A 21 -16.98 -9.78 -3.73
C PHE A 21 -16.04 -10.96 -3.98
N ALA A 22 -14.77 -10.74 -3.67
CA ALA A 22 -13.68 -11.70 -3.85
C ALA A 22 -13.32 -12.40 -2.54
N SER A 23 -12.61 -13.51 -2.63
CA SER A 23 -12.03 -14.23 -1.50
C SER A 23 -10.50 -14.39 -1.67
N VAL A 24 -9.80 -14.64 -0.58
CA VAL A 24 -8.39 -15.02 -0.61
C VAL A 24 -8.28 -16.49 -0.95
N SER A 25 -7.56 -16.82 -2.04
CA SER A 25 -7.26 -18.20 -2.46
C SER A 25 -5.92 -18.70 -1.92
N LEU A 26 -4.95 -17.79 -1.70
CA LEU A 26 -3.64 -18.10 -1.11
C LEU A 26 -3.18 -16.97 -0.21
N ASN A 27 -2.62 -17.34 0.94
CA ASN A 27 -1.97 -16.42 1.88
C ASN A 27 -0.64 -17.04 2.34
N LYS A 28 0.45 -16.66 1.68
CA LYS A 28 1.79 -17.22 1.91
C LYS A 28 2.73 -16.15 2.48
N LYS A 29 3.42 -16.48 3.56
CA LYS A 29 4.47 -15.60 4.11
C LYS A 29 5.67 -15.55 3.17
N LEU A 30 6.12 -14.35 2.82
CA LEU A 30 7.31 -14.10 2.00
C LEU A 30 8.57 -13.94 2.86
N THR A 31 8.42 -13.36 4.05
CA THR A 31 9.50 -13.29 5.04
C THR A 31 9.69 -14.64 5.71
N LYS A 32 10.95 -15.03 5.90
CA LYS A 32 11.32 -16.30 6.55
C LYS A 32 11.41 -16.13 8.06
N GLU A 33 11.53 -17.24 8.79
CA GLU A 33 11.77 -17.25 10.23
C GLU A 33 13.05 -16.47 10.56
N GLY A 34 13.02 -15.62 11.57
CA GLY A 34 14.09 -14.69 11.93
C GLY A 34 13.93 -13.28 11.35
N SER A 35 12.96 -13.02 10.47
CA SER A 35 12.62 -11.67 10.04
C SER A 35 11.91 -10.90 11.16
N GLU A 36 12.22 -9.61 11.27
CA GLU A 36 11.47 -8.66 12.13
C GLU A 36 10.16 -8.19 11.47
N LYS A 37 9.92 -8.59 10.23
CA LYS A 37 8.75 -8.22 9.43
C LYS A 37 7.85 -9.42 9.17
N ASP A 38 6.57 -9.15 8.89
CA ASP A 38 5.62 -10.10 8.32
C ASP A 38 5.16 -9.51 6.99
N THR A 39 5.71 -10.02 5.89
CA THR A 39 5.27 -9.65 4.54
C THR A 39 4.73 -10.89 3.85
N ARG A 40 3.58 -10.73 3.19
CA ARG A 40 2.82 -11.84 2.61
C ARG A 40 2.57 -11.66 1.13
N HIS A 41 2.58 -12.76 0.43
CA HIS A 41 1.98 -12.93 -0.88
C HIS A 41 0.54 -13.39 -0.69
N ILE A 42 -0.40 -12.62 -1.23
CA ILE A 42 -1.83 -12.90 -1.10
C ILE A 42 -2.41 -12.96 -2.50
N GLU A 43 -3.10 -14.06 -2.81
CA GLU A 43 -3.83 -14.22 -4.07
C GLU A 43 -5.32 -14.04 -3.82
N ILE A 44 -5.93 -13.19 -4.62
CA ILE A 44 -7.35 -12.86 -4.57
C ILE A 44 -8.02 -13.51 -5.77
N ASP A 45 -8.97 -14.40 -5.51
CA ASP A 45 -9.77 -15.06 -6.53
C ASP A 45 -10.75 -14.07 -7.16
N ILE A 46 -10.61 -13.84 -8.47
CA ILE A 46 -11.50 -13.02 -9.29
C ILE A 46 -12.23 -13.84 -10.36
N SER A 47 -12.24 -15.16 -10.24
CA SER A 47 -12.88 -16.06 -11.17
C SER A 47 -14.34 -15.68 -11.40
N GLY A 48 -14.78 -15.74 -12.63
CA GLY A 48 -16.17 -15.42 -13.02
C GLY A 48 -16.54 -13.93 -12.97
N SER A 49 -15.67 -13.05 -12.43
CA SER A 49 -15.92 -11.61 -12.39
C SER A 49 -15.90 -10.97 -13.78
N GLY A 50 -15.04 -11.47 -14.68
CA GLY A 50 -14.70 -10.78 -15.93
C GLY A 50 -13.90 -9.48 -15.72
N MET A 51 -13.32 -9.30 -14.54
CA MET A 51 -12.49 -8.14 -14.20
C MET A 51 -11.25 -8.10 -15.08
N GLN A 52 -10.97 -6.90 -15.64
CA GLN A 52 -9.79 -6.65 -16.45
C GLN A 52 -8.91 -5.64 -15.72
N TYR A 53 -7.59 -5.80 -15.83
CA TYR A 53 -6.62 -4.83 -15.34
C TYR A 53 -5.35 -4.84 -16.20
N THR A 54 -4.61 -3.76 -16.12
CA THR A 54 -3.29 -3.63 -16.74
C THR A 54 -2.22 -3.65 -15.64
N VAL A 55 -1.07 -4.25 -15.92
CA VAL A 55 0.05 -4.23 -14.96
C VAL A 55 0.44 -2.78 -14.63
N GLY A 56 0.56 -2.48 -13.34
CA GLY A 56 0.69 -1.12 -12.82
C GLY A 56 -0.58 -0.59 -12.14
N ASP A 57 -1.74 -1.19 -12.40
CA ASP A 57 -2.97 -0.87 -11.67
C ASP A 57 -2.91 -1.33 -10.20
N SER A 58 -3.84 -0.84 -9.40
CA SER A 58 -4.00 -1.21 -8.00
C SER A 58 -5.32 -1.95 -7.76
N LEU A 59 -5.32 -2.88 -6.80
CA LEU A 59 -6.54 -3.47 -6.28
C LEU A 59 -7.03 -2.67 -5.07
N ALA A 60 -8.26 -2.21 -5.12
CA ALA A 60 -8.97 -1.61 -4.01
C ALA A 60 -9.56 -2.72 -3.13
N VAL A 61 -9.27 -2.68 -1.83
CA VAL A 61 -9.78 -3.61 -0.82
C VAL A 61 -10.58 -2.84 0.22
N GLN A 62 -11.84 -3.24 0.47
CA GLN A 62 -12.63 -2.75 1.58
C GLN A 62 -12.35 -3.66 2.80
N PRO A 63 -11.60 -3.18 3.79
CA PRO A 63 -11.31 -3.98 4.98
C PRO A 63 -12.44 -3.94 5.99
N GLU A 64 -12.39 -4.86 6.96
CA GLU A 64 -13.08 -4.74 8.24
C GLU A 64 -12.07 -4.34 9.33
N ASN A 65 -12.55 -3.60 10.33
CA ASN A 65 -11.77 -3.32 11.54
C ASN A 65 -11.50 -4.61 12.34
N ASP A 66 -10.57 -4.54 13.27
CA ASP A 66 -10.30 -5.64 14.20
C ASP A 66 -11.48 -5.84 15.16
N PRO A 67 -12.11 -7.04 15.18
CA PRO A 67 -13.21 -7.33 16.10
C PRO A 67 -12.82 -7.14 17.58
N GLU A 68 -11.57 -7.46 17.97
CA GLU A 68 -11.10 -7.25 19.35
C GLU A 68 -11.12 -5.76 19.72
N LEU A 69 -10.69 -4.88 18.81
CA LEU A 69 -10.74 -3.43 19.03
C LEU A 69 -12.18 -2.93 19.07
N VAL A 70 -13.09 -3.51 18.27
CA VAL A 70 -14.52 -3.19 18.33
C VAL A 70 -15.08 -3.53 19.71
N GLU A 71 -14.80 -4.72 20.25
CA GLU A 71 -15.26 -5.11 21.59
C GLU A 71 -14.68 -4.20 22.69
N ASP A 72 -13.41 -3.84 22.60
CA ASP A 72 -12.78 -2.91 23.54
C ASP A 72 -13.48 -1.53 23.54
N ILE A 73 -13.83 -1.03 22.36
CA ILE A 73 -14.56 0.24 22.21
C ILE A 73 -15.98 0.12 22.77
N LEU A 74 -16.73 -0.96 22.46
CA LEU A 74 -18.05 -1.20 23.01
C LEU A 74 -18.02 -1.22 24.53
N LYS A 75 -17.05 -1.93 25.11
CA LYS A 75 -16.84 -1.98 26.55
C LYS A 75 -16.54 -0.60 27.15
N ALA A 76 -15.68 0.19 26.50
CA ALA A 76 -15.34 1.53 26.96
C ALA A 76 -16.53 2.51 26.88
N LEU A 77 -17.45 2.28 25.93
CA LEU A 77 -18.70 3.04 25.79
C LEU A 77 -19.82 2.56 26.77
N GLY A 78 -19.65 1.39 27.42
CA GLY A 78 -20.69 0.74 28.17
C GLY A 78 -21.89 0.28 27.32
N ALA A 79 -21.61 -0.08 26.05
CA ALA A 79 -22.58 -0.50 25.04
C ALA A 79 -22.52 -2.02 24.81
N ASP A 80 -23.63 -2.62 24.37
CA ASP A 80 -23.68 -4.05 24.01
C ASP A 80 -23.48 -4.32 22.51
N GLY A 81 -23.51 -3.25 21.70
CA GLY A 81 -23.31 -3.26 20.26
C GLY A 81 -24.59 -3.44 19.45
N ASN A 82 -25.77 -3.62 20.08
CA ASN A 82 -27.05 -3.76 19.40
C ASN A 82 -27.75 -2.42 19.22
N GLU A 83 -27.21 -1.34 19.79
CA GLU A 83 -27.79 -0.02 19.70
C GLU A 83 -27.90 0.42 18.22
N SER A 84 -29.07 0.97 17.88
CA SER A 84 -29.33 1.49 16.55
C SER A 84 -28.56 2.78 16.32
N VAL A 85 -27.75 2.81 15.25
CA VAL A 85 -26.99 3.98 14.80
C VAL A 85 -27.12 4.14 13.27
N ILE A 86 -26.66 5.27 12.79
CA ILE A 86 -26.57 5.53 11.34
C ILE A 86 -25.13 5.28 10.89
N ASP A 87 -24.95 4.48 9.85
CA ASP A 87 -23.63 4.20 9.28
C ASP A 87 -23.06 5.37 8.45
N ALA A 88 -21.85 5.21 7.94
CA ALA A 88 -21.19 6.24 7.13
C ALA A 88 -21.86 6.48 5.76
N ASP A 89 -22.69 5.56 5.29
CA ASP A 89 -23.48 5.65 4.06
C ASP A 89 -24.94 6.07 4.32
N LYS A 90 -25.22 6.55 5.54
CA LYS A 90 -26.54 7.06 6.00
C LYS A 90 -27.62 5.98 6.07
N GLN A 91 -27.22 4.73 6.31
CA GLN A 91 -28.15 3.62 6.53
C GLN A 91 -28.24 3.27 8.02
N PRO A 92 -29.43 2.87 8.51
CA PRO A 92 -29.56 2.36 9.85
C PRO A 92 -28.86 0.99 9.99
N THR A 93 -28.13 0.83 11.10
CA THR A 93 -27.39 -0.41 11.40
C THR A 93 -27.17 -0.52 12.91
N THR A 94 -26.57 -1.62 13.37
CA THR A 94 -26.14 -1.75 14.76
C THR A 94 -24.82 -1.03 15.00
N LEU A 95 -24.57 -0.61 16.24
CA LEU A 95 -23.28 0.00 16.62
C LEU A 95 -22.10 -0.91 16.29
N ARG A 96 -22.22 -2.20 16.59
CA ARG A 96 -21.20 -3.23 16.29
C ARG A 96 -20.85 -3.27 14.80
N ASP A 97 -21.87 -3.36 13.95
CA ASP A 97 -21.64 -3.41 12.49
C ASP A 97 -21.10 -2.09 11.95
N ALA A 98 -21.57 -0.96 12.47
CA ALA A 98 -21.04 0.35 12.10
C ALA A 98 -19.54 0.47 12.42
N LEU A 99 -19.12 0.03 13.63
CA LEU A 99 -17.72 0.05 14.06
C LEU A 99 -16.88 -0.97 13.29
N LEU A 100 -17.44 -2.12 12.96
CA LEU A 100 -16.70 -3.17 12.24
C LEU A 100 -16.46 -2.80 10.77
N ARG A 101 -17.44 -2.20 10.06
CA ARG A 101 -17.44 -2.10 8.60
C ARG A 101 -17.50 -0.69 8.04
N SER A 102 -18.01 0.28 8.79
CA SER A 102 -18.35 1.59 8.23
C SER A 102 -17.44 2.72 8.68
N TYR A 103 -16.96 2.69 9.91
CA TYR A 103 -16.18 3.78 10.48
C TYR A 103 -14.73 3.40 10.77
N SER A 104 -13.83 4.36 10.60
CA SER A 104 -12.46 4.26 11.08
C SER A 104 -12.43 4.43 12.59
N ILE A 105 -11.96 3.42 13.31
CA ILE A 105 -11.92 3.38 14.78
C ILE A 105 -10.49 3.44 15.34
N THR A 106 -9.50 3.63 14.50
CA THR A 106 -8.08 3.73 14.92
C THR A 106 -7.71 5.19 15.17
N GLN A 107 -7.46 5.97 14.13
CA GLN A 107 -6.95 7.33 14.28
C GLN A 107 -8.05 8.34 14.66
N PRO A 108 -7.90 9.10 15.78
CA PRO A 108 -8.84 10.15 16.14
C PRO A 108 -8.85 11.27 15.09
N SER A 109 -10.02 11.79 14.81
CA SER A 109 -10.15 12.99 13.97
C SER A 109 -10.00 14.25 14.82
N LYS A 110 -9.65 15.39 14.22
CA LYS A 110 -9.67 16.68 14.92
C LYS A 110 -11.05 16.96 15.53
N LYS A 111 -12.11 16.67 14.77
CA LYS A 111 -13.51 16.81 15.23
C LYS A 111 -13.79 15.96 16.48
N PHE A 112 -13.31 14.71 16.53
CA PHE A 112 -13.43 13.86 17.71
C PHE A 112 -12.75 14.49 18.92
N LEU A 113 -11.54 15.00 18.77
CA LEU A 113 -10.79 15.65 19.85
C LEU A 113 -11.45 16.94 20.32
N GLU A 114 -11.96 17.76 19.41
CA GLU A 114 -12.70 19.00 19.75
C GLU A 114 -13.95 18.72 20.58
N VAL A 115 -14.70 17.67 20.26
CA VAL A 115 -15.86 17.26 21.06
C VAL A 115 -15.44 16.62 22.37
N LEU A 116 -14.36 15.85 22.39
CA LEU A 116 -13.83 15.23 23.61
C LEU A 116 -13.44 16.29 24.66
N VAL A 117 -12.73 17.34 24.27
CA VAL A 117 -12.34 18.43 25.19
C VAL A 117 -13.53 19.26 25.70
N GLN A 118 -14.63 19.26 24.96
CA GLN A 118 -15.89 19.89 25.46
C GLN A 118 -16.63 19.04 26.49
N ARG A 119 -16.40 17.72 26.46
CA ARG A 119 -17.10 16.74 27.30
C ARG A 119 -16.32 16.32 28.56
N SER A 120 -15.00 16.43 28.53
CA SER A 120 -14.13 16.04 29.65
C SER A 120 -13.21 17.20 30.05
N ALA A 121 -13.29 17.57 31.31
CA ALA A 121 -12.43 18.61 31.88
C ALA A 121 -10.95 18.22 31.88
N ALA A 122 -10.66 16.91 32.08
CA ALA A 122 -9.32 16.36 32.00
C ALA A 122 -8.76 16.46 30.57
N ALA A 123 -9.56 16.07 29.57
CA ALA A 123 -9.19 16.21 28.17
C ALA A 123 -9.01 17.67 27.77
N ALA A 124 -9.85 18.59 28.26
CA ALA A 124 -9.73 20.03 28.02
C ALA A 124 -8.39 20.57 28.54
N ALA A 125 -7.96 20.14 29.71
CA ALA A 125 -6.69 20.59 30.30
C ALA A 125 -5.46 20.03 29.54
N GLU A 126 -5.51 18.78 29.10
CA GLU A 126 -4.37 18.09 28.46
C GLU A 126 -4.31 18.34 26.94
N ILE A 127 -5.42 18.14 26.25
CA ILE A 127 -5.47 18.16 24.77
C ILE A 127 -5.85 19.55 24.25
N GLY A 128 -6.70 20.31 24.98
CA GLY A 128 -7.17 21.61 24.55
C GLY A 128 -6.05 22.56 24.07
N PRO A 129 -4.93 22.72 24.81
CA PRO A 129 -3.80 23.54 24.41
C PRO A 129 -3.12 23.08 23.11
N LEU A 130 -3.28 21.83 22.69
CA LEU A 130 -2.68 21.26 21.48
C LEU A 130 -3.54 21.45 20.22
N LEU A 131 -4.82 21.82 20.37
CA LEU A 131 -5.75 21.94 19.23
C LEU A 131 -5.61 23.25 18.44
N VAL A 132 -4.74 24.17 18.87
CA VAL A 132 -4.44 25.42 18.16
C VAL A 132 -3.56 25.16 16.96
N SER A 133 -3.71 25.97 15.89
CA SER A 133 -3.00 25.77 14.62
C SER A 133 -1.49 25.82 14.74
N GLU A 134 -0.98 26.62 15.66
CA GLU A 134 0.46 26.82 15.92
C GLU A 134 1.14 25.58 16.51
N LYS A 135 0.38 24.68 17.10
CA LYS A 135 0.86 23.45 17.77
C LYS A 135 0.61 22.15 16.98
N LYS A 136 0.48 22.28 15.68
CA LYS A 136 0.20 21.12 14.81
C LYS A 136 1.22 19.99 15.02
N ASN A 137 2.50 20.29 15.07
CA ASN A 137 3.55 19.29 15.24
C ASN A 137 3.50 18.63 16.64
N GLU A 138 3.23 19.40 17.69
CA GLU A 138 3.07 18.90 19.06
C GLU A 138 1.83 17.96 19.13
N LEU A 139 0.74 18.31 18.45
CA LEU A 139 -0.44 17.47 18.37
C LEU A 139 -0.15 16.17 17.61
N GLU A 140 0.55 16.22 16.48
CA GLU A 140 0.94 15.04 15.71
C GLU A 140 1.83 14.10 16.54
N GLU A 141 2.78 14.66 17.30
CA GLU A 141 3.62 13.88 18.22
C GLU A 141 2.78 13.26 19.36
N TYR A 142 1.88 14.02 19.97
CA TYR A 142 0.97 13.53 21.01
C TYR A 142 0.09 12.39 20.48
N LEU A 143 -0.42 12.50 19.26
CA LEU A 143 -1.27 11.48 18.63
C LEU A 143 -0.49 10.26 18.12
N SER A 144 0.83 10.34 18.04
CA SER A 144 1.66 9.26 17.52
C SER A 144 1.45 7.96 18.30
N GLY A 145 0.95 6.93 17.60
CA GLY A 145 0.67 5.61 18.17
C GLY A 145 -0.55 5.55 19.11
N ARG A 146 -1.28 6.64 19.29
CA ARG A 146 -2.58 6.62 19.99
C ARG A 146 -3.72 6.33 19.03
N GLU A 147 -4.69 5.58 19.52
CA GLU A 147 -5.94 5.28 18.82
C GLU A 147 -7.14 5.79 19.62
N ILE A 148 -8.32 5.81 19.02
CA ILE A 148 -9.58 6.28 19.65
C ILE A 148 -9.82 5.59 20.99
N ILE A 149 -9.53 4.30 21.12
CA ILE A 149 -9.71 3.54 22.35
C ILE A 149 -8.92 4.13 23.53
N ASP A 150 -7.71 4.69 23.30
CA ASP A 150 -6.92 5.28 24.37
C ASP A 150 -7.62 6.50 24.98
N PHE A 151 -8.29 7.29 24.16
CA PHE A 151 -9.06 8.46 24.59
C PHE A 151 -10.34 8.06 25.35
N LEU A 152 -10.99 6.98 24.92
CA LEU A 152 -12.18 6.48 25.63
C LEU A 152 -11.82 5.95 27.02
N ILE A 153 -10.67 5.29 27.15
CA ILE A 153 -10.17 4.75 28.45
C ILE A 153 -9.68 5.88 29.36
N ASN A 154 -8.95 6.87 28.81
CA ASN A 154 -8.33 7.93 29.60
C ASN A 154 -9.33 9.01 30.05
N TYR A 155 -10.43 9.18 29.31
CA TYR A 155 -11.44 10.22 29.56
C TYR A 155 -12.86 9.64 29.61
N PRO A 156 -13.14 8.75 30.58
CA PRO A 156 -14.45 8.09 30.71
C PRO A 156 -15.56 9.05 31.06
N ASP A 157 -15.22 10.21 31.64
CA ASP A 157 -16.18 11.29 32.01
C ASP A 157 -16.77 12.01 30.78
N ALA A 158 -16.26 11.77 29.58
CA ALA A 158 -16.83 12.32 28.34
C ALA A 158 -18.24 11.78 28.02
N ASN A 159 -18.64 10.64 28.60
CA ASN A 159 -19.98 10.05 28.55
C ASN A 159 -20.65 10.06 27.17
N TRP A 160 -20.05 9.27 26.26
CA TRP A 160 -20.53 9.15 24.90
C TRP A 160 -21.81 8.32 24.80
N THR A 161 -22.84 8.85 24.13
CA THR A 161 -23.88 7.97 23.59
C THR A 161 -23.38 7.31 22.29
N PRO A 162 -23.88 6.12 21.93
CA PRO A 162 -23.52 5.47 20.67
C PRO A 162 -23.67 6.37 19.44
N ALA A 163 -24.77 7.09 19.32
CA ALA A 163 -25.06 8.01 18.22
C ALA A 163 -24.09 9.21 18.19
N ASP A 164 -23.80 9.81 19.33
CA ASP A 164 -22.84 10.91 19.43
C ASP A 164 -21.44 10.46 19.07
N PHE A 165 -21.03 9.27 19.50
CA PHE A 165 -19.71 8.71 19.23
C PHE A 165 -19.50 8.48 17.74
N VAL A 166 -20.37 7.73 17.07
CA VAL A 166 -20.23 7.44 15.64
C VAL A 166 -20.29 8.71 14.78
N ALA A 167 -21.01 9.75 15.23
CA ALA A 167 -21.08 11.04 14.55
C ALA A 167 -19.73 11.79 14.48
N GLN A 168 -18.75 11.43 15.32
CA GLN A 168 -17.38 12.01 15.29
C GLN A 168 -16.39 11.19 14.48
N LEU A 169 -16.76 9.98 14.07
CA LEU A 169 -15.87 9.08 13.35
C LEU A 169 -15.81 9.43 11.87
N LYS A 170 -14.65 9.14 11.25
CA LYS A 170 -14.50 9.20 9.81
C LYS A 170 -14.95 7.89 9.17
N LYS A 171 -15.37 7.94 7.91
CA LYS A 171 -15.66 6.73 7.14
C LYS A 171 -14.44 5.84 7.03
N LEU A 172 -14.62 4.53 7.17
CA LEU A 172 -13.58 3.54 6.88
C LEU A 172 -13.27 3.57 5.39
N LEU A 173 -12.01 3.83 5.07
CA LEU A 173 -11.55 3.95 3.68
C LEU A 173 -11.08 2.60 3.16
N ILE A 174 -11.32 2.39 1.86
CA ILE A 174 -10.65 1.35 1.09
C ILE A 174 -9.13 1.54 1.15
N ARG A 175 -8.38 0.44 0.96
CA ARG A 175 -6.93 0.49 0.77
C ARG A 175 -6.58 0.02 -0.62
N LEU A 176 -5.68 0.74 -1.26
CA LEU A 176 -5.13 0.39 -2.56
C LEU A 176 -3.84 -0.40 -2.35
N TYR A 177 -3.70 -1.47 -3.11
CA TYR A 177 -2.49 -2.28 -3.17
C TYR A 177 -2.07 -2.41 -4.63
N SER A 178 -0.85 -2.03 -4.96
CA SER A 178 -0.29 -2.23 -6.31
C SER A 178 -0.34 -3.73 -6.65
N ILE A 179 -0.88 -4.06 -7.82
CA ILE A 179 -1.05 -5.44 -8.26
C ILE A 179 0.31 -6.06 -8.58
N ALA A 180 0.56 -7.26 -8.05
CA ALA A 180 1.83 -7.98 -8.15
C ALA A 180 1.78 -9.16 -9.14
N SER A 181 0.78 -9.23 -10.01
CA SER A 181 0.60 -10.28 -11.03
C SER A 181 0.27 -9.71 -12.40
N SER A 182 0.60 -10.44 -13.47
CA SER A 182 0.10 -10.15 -14.82
C SER A 182 -1.19 -10.94 -15.09
N PRO A 183 -2.24 -10.31 -15.66
CA PRO A 183 -3.45 -11.01 -16.06
C PRO A 183 -3.21 -12.04 -17.16
N LYS A 184 -2.09 -11.94 -17.89
CA LYS A 184 -1.70 -12.90 -18.94
C LYS A 184 -1.29 -14.24 -18.36
N LEU A 185 -0.64 -14.26 -17.17
CA LEU A 185 -0.26 -15.49 -16.46
C LEU A 185 -1.30 -15.92 -15.43
N HIS A 186 -2.04 -14.96 -14.87
CA HIS A 186 -3.00 -15.17 -13.79
C HIS A 186 -4.37 -14.54 -14.12
N PRO A 187 -5.12 -15.07 -15.12
CA PRO A 187 -6.36 -14.45 -15.60
C PRO A 187 -7.51 -14.50 -14.59
N GLU A 188 -7.45 -15.38 -13.59
CA GLU A 188 -8.51 -15.59 -12.60
C GLU A 188 -8.09 -15.20 -11.18
N SER A 189 -6.89 -14.65 -10.99
CA SER A 189 -6.42 -14.17 -9.69
C SER A 189 -5.62 -12.88 -9.77
N ILE A 190 -5.71 -12.08 -8.73
CA ILE A 190 -4.88 -10.88 -8.53
C ILE A 190 -3.97 -11.15 -7.33
N HIS A 191 -2.67 -10.97 -7.52
CA HIS A 191 -1.68 -11.16 -6.44
C HIS A 191 -1.29 -9.83 -5.82
N LEU A 192 -1.08 -9.84 -4.51
CA LEU A 192 -0.66 -8.67 -3.73
C LEU A 192 0.60 -9.00 -2.91
N THR A 193 1.43 -7.99 -2.67
CA THR A 193 2.54 -8.05 -1.72
C THR A 193 2.21 -7.16 -0.55
N VAL A 194 1.89 -7.75 0.62
CA VAL A 194 1.31 -7.05 1.76
C VAL A 194 2.25 -7.11 2.97
N ALA A 195 2.79 -5.97 3.38
CA ALA A 195 3.45 -5.85 4.68
C ALA A 195 2.40 -5.73 5.78
N VAL A 196 2.40 -6.68 6.71
CA VAL A 196 1.44 -6.72 7.82
C VAL A 196 1.92 -5.78 8.92
N VAL A 197 1.15 -4.74 9.18
CA VAL A 197 1.50 -3.71 10.16
C VAL A 197 1.05 -4.14 11.54
N ARG A 198 2.02 -4.33 12.45
CA ARG A 198 1.80 -4.51 13.90
C ARG A 198 2.92 -3.82 14.66
N TYR A 199 2.57 -3.12 15.73
CA TYR A 199 3.54 -2.49 16.61
C TYR A 199 2.95 -2.24 17.99
N TYR A 200 3.79 -2.19 19.03
CA TYR A 200 3.36 -1.82 20.36
C TYR A 200 3.45 -0.32 20.57
N SER A 201 2.38 0.28 21.07
CA SER A 201 2.36 1.68 21.47
C SER A 201 1.33 1.90 22.57
N HIS A 202 1.66 2.75 23.56
CA HIS A 202 0.80 3.07 24.70
C HIS A 202 0.23 1.82 25.39
N GLY A 203 1.09 0.79 25.60
CA GLY A 203 0.72 -0.45 26.29
C GLY A 203 -0.19 -1.40 25.51
N ARG A 204 -0.47 -1.14 24.22
CA ARG A 204 -1.37 -1.95 23.38
C ARG A 204 -0.70 -2.37 22.08
N LEU A 205 -1.07 -3.56 21.59
CA LEU A 205 -0.72 -3.98 20.24
C LEU A 205 -1.60 -3.23 19.23
N ARG A 206 -0.98 -2.47 18.35
CA ARG A 206 -1.65 -1.78 17.23
C ARG A 206 -1.61 -2.65 16.00
N LYS A 207 -2.70 -2.67 15.27
CA LYS A 207 -2.87 -3.49 14.06
C LYS A 207 -3.29 -2.61 12.88
N GLY A 208 -2.55 -2.68 11.78
CA GLY A 208 -2.94 -2.02 10.53
C GLY A 208 -4.24 -2.62 9.99
N VAL A 209 -5.28 -1.81 9.81
CA VAL A 209 -6.65 -2.27 9.53
C VAL A 209 -6.71 -3.23 8.33
N ALA A 210 -6.25 -2.79 7.14
CA ALA A 210 -6.37 -3.59 5.93
C ALA A 210 -5.30 -4.70 5.84
N SER A 211 -4.08 -4.44 6.28
CA SER A 211 -3.00 -5.42 6.18
C SER A 211 -3.24 -6.63 7.10
N THR A 212 -3.72 -6.41 8.35
CA THR A 212 -4.09 -7.52 9.23
C THR A 212 -5.42 -8.16 8.84
N PHE A 213 -6.37 -7.38 8.25
CA PHE A 213 -7.58 -7.96 7.68
C PHE A 213 -7.23 -9.01 6.61
N LEU A 214 -6.43 -8.63 5.62
CA LEU A 214 -6.01 -9.55 4.55
C LEU A 214 -5.18 -10.72 5.08
N ALA A 215 -4.30 -10.47 6.04
CA ALA A 215 -3.38 -11.48 6.54
C ALA A 215 -4.02 -12.50 7.51
N GLU A 216 -5.07 -12.12 8.25
CA GLU A 216 -5.54 -12.90 9.40
C GLU A 216 -7.04 -13.18 9.39
N ARG A 217 -7.84 -12.33 8.74
CA ARG A 217 -9.29 -12.32 8.93
C ARG A 217 -10.11 -12.49 7.64
N SER A 218 -9.46 -12.49 6.48
CA SER A 218 -10.12 -12.63 5.17
C SER A 218 -10.27 -14.07 4.69
N GLU A 219 -9.56 -15.02 5.31
CA GLU A 219 -9.66 -16.44 4.95
C GLU A 219 -11.09 -16.96 5.14
N GLY A 220 -11.61 -17.62 4.12
CA GLY A 220 -12.99 -18.13 4.11
C GLY A 220 -14.09 -17.06 4.04
N LYS A 221 -13.74 -15.78 3.86
CA LYS A 221 -14.69 -14.68 3.74
C LYS A 221 -14.60 -14.00 2.38
N SER A 222 -15.75 -13.49 1.92
CA SER A 222 -15.79 -12.59 0.77
C SER A 222 -15.72 -11.14 1.24
N PHE A 223 -14.99 -10.31 0.51
CA PHE A 223 -14.88 -8.87 0.77
C PHE A 223 -14.96 -8.06 -0.53
N ALA A 224 -15.45 -6.84 -0.41
CA ALA A 224 -15.63 -5.94 -1.55
C ALA A 224 -14.28 -5.46 -2.11
N THR A 225 -14.11 -5.62 -3.43
CA THR A 225 -12.90 -5.23 -4.15
C THR A 225 -13.21 -4.75 -5.56
N PHE A 226 -12.30 -3.98 -6.16
CA PHE A 226 -12.34 -3.57 -7.56
C PHE A 226 -10.96 -3.10 -7.99
N VAL A 227 -10.70 -3.11 -9.29
CA VAL A 227 -9.46 -2.52 -9.85
C VAL A 227 -9.58 -1.00 -9.89
N GLN A 228 -8.55 -0.33 -9.40
CA GLN A 228 -8.33 1.10 -9.53
C GLN A 228 -7.25 1.33 -10.59
N PRO A 229 -7.63 1.75 -11.82
CA PRO A 229 -6.66 2.03 -12.87
C PRO A 229 -5.72 3.18 -12.47
N THR A 230 -4.45 3.06 -12.83
CA THR A 230 -3.52 4.18 -12.79
C THR A 230 -3.58 4.96 -14.10
N LYS A 231 -3.08 6.22 -14.11
CA LYS A 231 -3.08 7.03 -15.32
C LYS A 231 -1.82 6.83 -16.17
N HIS A 232 -0.68 6.60 -15.54
CA HIS A 232 0.62 6.67 -16.22
C HIS A 232 1.60 5.59 -15.81
N PHE A 233 1.33 4.84 -14.73
CA PHE A 233 2.28 3.85 -14.21
C PHE A 233 2.10 2.48 -14.88
N HIS A 234 2.42 2.41 -16.18
CA HIS A 234 2.29 1.22 -17.02
C HIS A 234 3.61 0.93 -17.76
N LEU A 235 3.73 -0.29 -18.29
CA LEU A 235 4.81 -0.63 -19.21
C LEU A 235 4.74 0.24 -20.48
N PRO A 236 5.88 0.53 -21.14
CA PRO A 236 5.87 1.15 -22.47
C PRO A 236 5.14 0.27 -23.49
N ASP A 237 4.47 0.90 -24.46
CA ASP A 237 3.81 0.16 -25.55
C ASP A 237 4.82 -0.62 -26.41
N ASP A 238 6.01 -0.05 -26.62
CA ASP A 238 7.13 -0.73 -27.30
C ASP A 238 7.89 -1.59 -26.26
N PRO A 239 7.86 -2.94 -26.39
CA PRO A 239 8.52 -3.84 -25.47
C PRO A 239 10.05 -3.77 -25.51
N GLU A 240 10.64 -3.22 -26.59
CA GLU A 240 12.09 -3.04 -26.71
C GLU A 240 12.64 -1.88 -25.87
N ILE A 241 11.77 -0.97 -25.40
CA ILE A 241 12.18 0.12 -24.52
C ILE A 241 12.71 -0.45 -23.20
N PRO A 242 13.97 -0.10 -22.81
CA PRO A 242 14.50 -0.53 -21.52
C PRO A 242 13.70 0.00 -20.35
N ILE A 243 13.59 -0.79 -19.28
CA ILE A 243 12.94 -0.36 -18.02
C ILE A 243 13.90 -0.51 -16.84
N ILE A 244 13.95 0.52 -16.00
CA ILE A 244 14.67 0.53 -14.74
C ILE A 244 13.64 0.65 -13.62
N MET A 245 13.60 -0.32 -12.72
CA MET A 245 12.58 -0.45 -11.69
C MET A 245 13.22 -0.37 -10.31
N VAL A 246 12.81 0.58 -9.48
CA VAL A 246 13.31 0.76 -8.11
C VAL A 246 12.18 0.52 -7.13
N GLY A 247 12.18 -0.66 -6.47
CA GLY A 247 11.09 -1.10 -5.61
C GLY A 247 11.55 -1.87 -4.38
N PRO A 248 12.04 -1.20 -3.34
CA PRO A 248 12.35 -1.86 -2.08
C PRO A 248 11.09 -2.24 -1.31
N GLY A 249 11.18 -3.35 -0.55
CA GLY A 249 10.07 -3.86 0.23
C GLY A 249 8.86 -4.21 -0.63
N THR A 250 7.68 -3.80 -0.19
CA THR A 250 6.43 -4.01 -0.95
C THR A 250 6.35 -3.23 -2.26
N GLY A 251 7.23 -2.25 -2.47
CA GLY A 251 7.36 -1.53 -3.76
C GLY A 251 7.77 -2.43 -4.93
N VAL A 252 8.18 -3.66 -4.67
CA VAL A 252 8.47 -4.67 -5.70
C VAL A 252 7.21 -5.18 -6.40
N ALA A 253 6.03 -5.00 -5.82
CA ALA A 253 4.77 -5.57 -6.30
C ALA A 253 4.49 -5.27 -7.78
N PRO A 254 4.40 -4.02 -8.25
CA PRO A 254 4.11 -3.74 -9.65
C PRO A 254 5.23 -4.22 -10.58
N PHE A 255 6.46 -4.28 -10.11
CA PHE A 255 7.59 -4.72 -10.92
C PHE A 255 7.62 -6.22 -11.13
N ARG A 256 7.12 -7.00 -10.15
CA ARG A 256 6.83 -8.42 -10.38
C ARG A 256 5.80 -8.59 -11.48
N ALA A 257 4.72 -7.80 -11.45
CA ALA A 257 3.70 -7.82 -12.49
C ALA A 257 4.26 -7.45 -13.87
N PHE A 258 5.10 -6.41 -13.96
CA PHE A 258 5.77 -5.99 -15.20
C PHE A 258 6.64 -7.10 -15.79
N LEU A 259 7.42 -7.76 -14.94
CA LEU A 259 8.29 -8.86 -15.37
C LEU A 259 7.49 -10.08 -15.81
N GLN A 260 6.41 -10.41 -15.11
CA GLN A 260 5.48 -11.47 -15.52
C GLN A 260 4.79 -11.17 -16.86
N ASP A 261 4.43 -9.91 -17.09
CA ASP A 261 3.80 -9.48 -18.33
C ASP A 261 4.76 -9.62 -19.51
N ARG A 262 6.01 -9.16 -19.35
CA ARG A 262 7.09 -9.37 -20.32
C ARG A 262 7.41 -10.85 -20.55
N LEU A 263 7.39 -11.67 -19.50
CA LEU A 263 7.58 -13.12 -19.61
C LEU A 263 6.48 -13.76 -20.49
N ALA A 264 5.22 -13.40 -20.24
CA ALA A 264 4.09 -13.91 -21.02
C ALA A 264 4.16 -13.53 -22.50
N ASP A 265 4.64 -12.34 -22.81
CA ASP A 265 4.84 -11.87 -24.19
C ASP A 265 6.14 -12.40 -24.85
N GLY A 266 6.96 -13.15 -24.09
CA GLY A 266 8.25 -13.64 -24.60
C GLY A 266 9.30 -12.55 -24.80
N VAL A 267 9.10 -11.37 -24.20
CA VAL A 267 10.00 -10.22 -24.32
C VAL A 267 11.29 -10.49 -23.55
N LYS A 268 12.42 -10.35 -24.22
CA LYS A 268 13.77 -10.40 -23.63
C LYS A 268 14.43 -9.03 -23.65
N GLY A 269 13.63 -8.00 -23.51
CA GLY A 269 14.08 -6.61 -23.46
C GLY A 269 14.87 -6.30 -22.19
N LYS A 270 15.55 -5.15 -22.21
CA LYS A 270 16.35 -4.69 -21.08
C LYS A 270 15.47 -4.34 -19.88
N SER A 271 15.46 -5.19 -18.86
CA SER A 271 14.76 -4.99 -17.58
C SER A 271 15.78 -5.00 -16.45
N TRP A 272 15.80 -3.94 -15.63
CA TRP A 272 16.70 -3.82 -14.49
C TRP A 272 15.91 -3.54 -13.22
N LEU A 273 16.01 -4.43 -12.23
CA LEU A 273 15.33 -4.28 -10.95
C LEU A 273 16.34 -3.95 -9.84
N PHE A 274 16.08 -2.87 -9.11
CA PHE A 274 16.68 -2.56 -7.82
C PHE A 274 15.71 -2.97 -6.71
N PHE A 275 16.07 -4.04 -5.99
CA PHE A 275 15.31 -4.54 -4.84
C PHE A 275 16.06 -4.24 -3.55
N GLY A 276 15.34 -3.91 -2.48
CA GLY A 276 15.93 -3.64 -1.17
C GLY A 276 15.06 -4.12 -0.02
N GLU A 277 15.69 -4.66 1.02
CA GLU A 277 15.05 -5.04 2.29
C GLU A 277 16.05 -5.04 3.46
N GLN A 278 15.66 -5.62 4.62
CA GLN A 278 16.53 -5.62 5.79
C GLN A 278 17.65 -6.65 5.67
N ARG A 279 17.31 -7.93 5.50
CA ARG A 279 18.26 -9.04 5.48
C ARG A 279 17.98 -10.00 4.33
N ARG A 280 19.03 -10.34 3.57
CA ARG A 280 18.91 -11.26 2.43
C ARG A 280 18.32 -12.61 2.86
N LEU A 281 18.81 -13.16 3.96
CA LEU A 281 18.44 -14.50 4.39
C LEU A 281 16.94 -14.63 4.69
N TYR A 282 16.31 -13.55 5.19
CA TYR A 282 14.95 -13.59 5.69
C TYR A 282 13.95 -12.80 4.83
N ASP A 283 14.42 -11.79 4.11
CA ASP A 283 13.56 -10.74 3.55
C ASP A 283 13.68 -10.58 2.03
N PHE A 284 14.33 -11.53 1.35
CA PHE A 284 14.40 -11.46 -0.10
C PHE A 284 13.14 -12.08 -0.73
N PHE A 285 12.14 -11.23 -0.97
CA PHE A 285 10.87 -11.63 -1.57
C PHE A 285 11.07 -12.08 -3.01
N TYR A 286 10.43 -13.18 -3.42
CA TYR A 286 10.44 -13.71 -4.78
C TYR A 286 11.86 -14.02 -5.34
N GLU A 287 12.83 -14.33 -4.47
CA GLU A 287 14.23 -14.59 -4.87
C GLU A 287 14.33 -15.67 -5.96
N GLU A 288 13.59 -16.76 -5.82
CA GLU A 288 13.59 -17.88 -6.77
C GLU A 288 13.01 -17.44 -8.14
N GLU A 289 11.90 -16.70 -8.12
CA GLU A 289 11.23 -16.20 -9.33
C GLU A 289 12.13 -15.21 -10.09
N PHE A 290 12.73 -14.25 -9.40
CA PHE A 290 13.66 -13.29 -10.04
C PHE A 290 14.95 -13.95 -10.53
N THR A 291 15.44 -14.96 -9.83
CA THR A 291 16.60 -15.74 -10.27
C THR A 291 16.29 -16.49 -11.57
N GLU A 292 15.10 -17.07 -11.69
CA GLU A 292 14.67 -17.73 -12.91
C GLU A 292 14.46 -16.73 -14.06
N MET A 293 13.92 -15.54 -13.78
CA MET A 293 13.77 -14.46 -14.76
C MET A 293 15.13 -13.91 -15.25
N LEU A 294 16.16 -13.94 -14.40
CA LEU A 294 17.55 -13.64 -14.84
C LEU A 294 18.08 -14.72 -15.77
N LYS A 295 17.86 -15.99 -15.47
CA LYS A 295 18.36 -17.11 -16.31
C LYS A 295 17.71 -17.16 -17.69
N ASN A 296 16.42 -16.88 -17.76
CA ASN A 296 15.68 -16.90 -19.03
C ASN A 296 15.74 -15.57 -19.80
N GLY A 297 16.37 -14.52 -19.23
CA GLY A 297 16.67 -13.26 -19.87
C GLY A 297 15.53 -12.23 -19.87
N VAL A 298 14.41 -12.47 -19.19
CA VAL A 298 13.34 -11.49 -18.99
C VAL A 298 13.81 -10.37 -18.07
N LEU A 299 14.54 -10.71 -17.00
CA LEU A 299 15.25 -9.77 -16.15
C LEU A 299 16.73 -9.75 -16.59
N THR A 300 17.21 -8.60 -17.04
CA THR A 300 18.60 -8.44 -17.50
C THR A 300 19.55 -8.25 -16.32
N LYS A 301 19.09 -7.51 -15.31
CA LYS A 301 19.93 -7.18 -14.14
C LYS A 301 19.09 -7.04 -12.89
N LEU A 302 19.64 -7.56 -11.79
CA LEU A 302 19.07 -7.44 -10.46
C LEU A 302 20.12 -6.88 -9.50
N SER A 303 19.90 -5.67 -8.98
CA SER A 303 20.74 -5.03 -7.98
C SER A 303 20.03 -5.07 -6.63
N THR A 304 20.67 -5.65 -5.62
CA THR A 304 20.05 -5.84 -4.29
C THR A 304 20.74 -5.02 -3.22
N ALA A 305 19.94 -4.50 -2.29
CA ALA A 305 20.40 -3.73 -1.13
C ALA A 305 19.76 -4.29 0.15
N PHE A 306 20.58 -4.92 1.00
CA PHE A 306 20.12 -5.43 2.29
C PHE A 306 20.71 -4.58 3.41
N SER A 307 19.85 -3.80 4.09
CA SER A 307 20.29 -2.71 4.96
C SER A 307 20.85 -3.16 6.31
N ARG A 308 20.71 -4.45 6.66
CA ARG A 308 21.15 -5.02 7.95
C ARG A 308 22.06 -6.24 7.84
N ASP A 309 22.59 -6.53 6.65
CA ASP A 309 23.53 -7.64 6.45
C ASP A 309 24.98 -7.25 6.76
N GLN A 310 25.24 -5.96 6.94
CA GLN A 310 26.55 -5.39 7.29
C GLN A 310 26.39 -4.31 8.38
N GLN A 311 27.51 -3.80 8.90
CA GLN A 311 27.52 -2.80 9.98
C GLN A 311 26.90 -1.44 9.57
N TYR A 312 27.02 -1.04 8.31
CA TYR A 312 26.44 0.19 7.78
C TYR A 312 25.25 -0.12 6.86
N LYS A 313 24.31 0.82 6.82
CA LYS A 313 23.08 0.61 6.05
C LYS A 313 23.31 0.85 4.56
N ILE A 314 22.99 -0.16 3.74
CA ILE A 314 22.95 -0.05 2.29
C ILE A 314 21.50 -0.07 1.84
N TYR A 315 21.10 0.93 1.06
CA TYR A 315 19.78 1.06 0.46
C TYR A 315 19.89 1.07 -1.08
N VAL A 316 18.76 1.00 -1.76
CA VAL A 316 18.71 0.96 -3.24
C VAL A 316 19.41 2.14 -3.91
N GLN A 317 19.31 3.35 -3.35
CA GLN A 317 19.97 4.53 -3.87
C GLN A 317 21.51 4.42 -3.85
N HIS A 318 22.09 3.72 -2.89
CA HIS A 318 23.54 3.45 -2.88
C HIS A 318 23.95 2.54 -4.05
N ARG A 319 23.16 1.48 -4.30
CA ARG A 319 23.36 0.60 -5.46
C ARG A 319 23.18 1.34 -6.80
N MET A 320 22.19 2.24 -6.86
CA MET A 320 22.01 3.10 -8.04
C MET A 320 23.26 3.95 -8.31
N LEU A 321 23.86 4.55 -7.29
CA LEU A 321 25.06 5.37 -7.44
C LEU A 321 26.31 4.55 -7.78
N GLU A 322 26.50 3.37 -7.16
CA GLU A 322 27.57 2.45 -7.47
C GLU A 322 27.53 2.01 -8.95
N GLU A 323 26.34 1.82 -9.50
CA GLU A 323 26.10 1.41 -10.87
C GLU A 323 25.70 2.59 -11.79
N GLY A 324 25.97 3.81 -11.33
CA GLY A 324 25.47 5.05 -11.93
C GLY A 324 25.84 5.24 -13.39
N LYS A 325 27.05 4.81 -13.81
CA LYS A 325 27.46 4.90 -15.24
C LYS A 325 26.54 4.06 -16.13
N LEU A 326 26.28 2.81 -15.75
CA LEU A 326 25.41 1.92 -16.52
C LEU A 326 23.97 2.43 -16.50
N LEU A 327 23.49 2.93 -15.33
CA LEU A 327 22.17 3.51 -15.21
C LEU A 327 22.00 4.72 -16.13
N TRP A 328 22.99 5.61 -16.16
CA TRP A 328 23.02 6.74 -17.07
C TRP A 328 22.96 6.30 -18.53
N ASP A 329 23.76 5.30 -18.92
CA ASP A 329 23.80 4.78 -20.28
C ASP A 329 22.43 4.19 -20.70
N TRP A 330 21.70 3.53 -19.79
CA TRP A 330 20.35 3.06 -20.08
C TRP A 330 19.36 4.21 -20.25
N LEU A 331 19.47 5.25 -19.44
CA LEU A 331 18.63 6.46 -19.59
C LEU A 331 18.86 7.13 -20.94
N GLN A 332 20.13 7.18 -21.42
CA GLN A 332 20.45 7.73 -22.73
C GLN A 332 19.95 6.84 -23.89
N GLN A 333 19.76 5.54 -23.65
CA GLN A 333 19.11 4.62 -24.59
C GLN A 333 17.60 4.68 -24.58
N GLY A 334 17.00 5.63 -23.83
CA GLY A 334 15.55 5.82 -23.79
C GLY A 334 14.84 5.07 -22.68
N ALA A 335 15.57 4.48 -21.72
CA ALA A 335 14.93 3.74 -20.62
C ALA A 335 13.86 4.55 -19.88
N VAL A 336 12.78 3.87 -19.51
CA VAL A 336 11.79 4.39 -18.57
C VAL A 336 12.18 3.99 -17.15
N PHE A 337 12.18 4.95 -16.23
CA PHE A 337 12.59 4.81 -14.84
C PHE A 337 11.36 4.81 -13.94
N TYR A 338 11.17 3.73 -13.18
CA TYR A 338 10.02 3.54 -12.30
C TYR A 338 10.46 3.49 -10.84
N VAL A 339 9.67 4.12 -9.97
CA VAL A 339 9.86 4.09 -8.52
C VAL A 339 8.56 3.70 -7.84
N CYS A 340 8.59 2.68 -6.99
CA CYS A 340 7.43 2.28 -6.17
C CYS A 340 7.85 2.02 -4.72
N GLY A 341 7.02 2.46 -3.76
CA GLY A 341 7.19 2.24 -2.32
C GLY A 341 7.09 3.51 -1.49
N ASP A 342 7.88 3.62 -0.40
CA ASP A 342 7.79 4.71 0.58
C ASP A 342 8.01 6.11 0.00
N ALA A 343 6.95 6.93 0.06
CA ALA A 343 6.96 8.32 -0.41
C ALA A 343 7.79 9.25 0.49
N SER A 344 7.90 8.93 1.78
CA SER A 344 8.40 9.87 2.79
C SER A 344 9.93 10.01 2.77
N ARG A 345 10.65 8.94 2.54
CA ARG A 345 12.12 8.86 2.56
C ARG A 345 12.69 8.28 1.27
N MET A 346 12.31 7.03 0.95
CA MET A 346 12.90 6.28 -0.16
C MET A 346 12.76 7.02 -1.50
N ALA A 347 11.57 7.49 -1.85
CA ALA A 347 11.36 8.17 -3.12
C ALA A 347 12.17 9.47 -3.24
N LYS A 348 12.35 10.21 -2.14
CA LYS A 348 13.18 11.42 -2.11
C LYS A 348 14.68 11.11 -2.28
N ASP A 349 15.15 10.04 -1.64
CA ASP A 349 16.53 9.61 -1.75
C ASP A 349 16.85 9.08 -3.15
N VAL A 350 15.95 8.32 -3.77
CA VAL A 350 16.06 7.87 -5.16
C VAL A 350 16.08 9.06 -6.12
N ASP A 351 15.19 10.04 -5.94
CA ASP A 351 15.11 11.25 -6.75
C ASP A 351 16.42 12.04 -6.68
N ARG A 352 16.93 12.30 -5.47
CA ARG A 352 18.23 12.98 -5.26
C ARG A 352 19.37 12.23 -5.94
N THR A 353 19.40 10.91 -5.82
CA THR A 353 20.44 10.09 -6.43
C THR A 353 20.37 10.08 -7.96
N LEU A 354 19.17 10.19 -8.53
CA LEU A 354 19.02 10.32 -9.99
C LEU A 354 19.63 11.63 -10.50
N HIS A 355 19.46 12.74 -9.77
CA HIS A 355 20.14 14.02 -10.06
C HIS A 355 21.67 13.87 -9.96
N GLU A 356 22.17 13.26 -8.87
CA GLU A 356 23.62 13.02 -8.68
C GLU A 356 24.22 12.14 -9.80
N ILE A 357 23.50 11.16 -10.29
CA ILE A 357 23.91 10.33 -11.43
C ILE A 357 24.02 11.19 -12.70
N ALA A 358 23.05 12.06 -12.96
CA ALA A 358 23.08 12.95 -14.11
C ALA A 358 24.27 13.95 -14.05
N GLU A 359 24.58 14.48 -12.88
CA GLU A 359 25.76 15.33 -12.67
C GLU A 359 27.06 14.55 -12.88
N LYS A 360 27.22 13.43 -12.17
CA LYS A 360 28.49 12.70 -12.09
C LYS A 360 28.84 11.93 -13.36
N PHE A 361 27.84 11.26 -13.96
CA PHE A 361 28.05 10.38 -15.11
C PHE A 361 27.57 10.98 -16.42
N GLY A 362 26.66 11.96 -16.37
CA GLY A 362 26.23 12.76 -17.50
C GLY A 362 27.09 13.99 -17.76
N GLY A 363 27.92 14.39 -16.78
CA GLY A 363 28.72 15.61 -16.84
C GLY A 363 27.87 16.89 -16.83
N LEU A 364 26.65 16.84 -16.30
CA LEU A 364 25.75 17.97 -16.26
C LEU A 364 26.03 18.85 -15.03
N SER A 365 25.79 20.17 -15.16
CA SER A 365 25.70 21.04 -13.98
C SER A 365 24.47 20.67 -13.14
N SER A 366 24.38 21.12 -11.89
CA SER A 366 23.23 20.86 -11.01
C SER A 366 21.92 21.34 -11.62
N ASP A 367 21.90 22.52 -12.24
CA ASP A 367 20.73 23.07 -12.91
C ASP A 367 20.33 22.22 -14.12
N ALA A 368 21.29 21.83 -14.96
CA ALA A 368 21.04 20.97 -16.11
C ALA A 368 20.60 19.56 -15.73
N ALA A 369 21.09 19.01 -14.61
CA ALA A 369 20.63 17.73 -14.07
C ALA A 369 19.18 17.83 -13.58
N ALA A 370 18.80 18.92 -12.93
CA ALA A 370 17.43 19.19 -12.51
C ALA A 370 16.49 19.29 -13.73
N GLU A 371 16.88 20.04 -14.76
CA GLU A 371 16.11 20.13 -16.02
C GLU A 371 15.98 18.76 -16.70
N TYR A 372 17.05 17.96 -16.73
CA TYR A 372 17.05 16.62 -17.31
C TYR A 372 16.04 15.69 -16.59
N VAL A 373 16.07 15.65 -15.25
CA VAL A 373 15.13 14.82 -14.48
C VAL A 373 13.69 15.31 -14.62
N GLN A 374 13.47 16.63 -14.65
CA GLN A 374 12.16 17.21 -14.93
C GLN A 374 11.66 16.83 -16.33
N LYS A 375 12.54 16.85 -17.33
CA LYS A 375 12.21 16.42 -18.67
C LYS A 375 11.86 14.94 -18.74
N LEU A 376 12.60 14.05 -18.04
CA LEU A 376 12.23 12.63 -17.94
C LEU A 376 10.79 12.45 -17.41
N ALA A 377 10.41 13.22 -16.41
CA ALA A 377 9.05 13.18 -15.85
C ALA A 377 8.00 13.70 -16.84
N ALA A 378 8.28 14.80 -17.55
CA ALA A 378 7.42 15.38 -18.56
C ALA A 378 7.22 14.45 -19.78
N ASP A 379 8.26 13.74 -20.17
CA ASP A 379 8.27 12.77 -21.28
C ASP A 379 7.70 11.38 -20.85
N HIS A 380 7.11 11.26 -19.65
CA HIS A 380 6.61 10.00 -19.08
C HIS A 380 7.68 8.90 -18.99
N ARG A 381 8.93 9.28 -18.78
CA ARG A 381 10.06 8.38 -18.58
C ARG A 381 10.57 8.32 -17.14
N TYR A 382 9.98 9.07 -16.25
CA TYR A 382 10.18 8.98 -14.80
C TYR A 382 8.84 8.89 -14.10
N LEU A 383 8.46 7.68 -13.69
CA LEU A 383 7.14 7.35 -13.20
C LEU A 383 7.21 6.88 -11.73
N LYS A 384 6.29 7.37 -10.91
CA LYS A 384 6.26 7.11 -9.47
C LYS A 384 4.88 6.59 -9.05
N ASP A 385 4.88 5.46 -8.30
CA ASP A 385 3.72 4.95 -7.55
C ASP A 385 4.16 4.82 -6.09
N VAL A 386 4.04 5.92 -5.32
CA VAL A 386 4.59 6.04 -3.96
C VAL A 386 3.49 6.38 -2.96
N TYR A 387 3.54 5.78 -1.76
CA TYR A 387 2.50 5.81 -0.74
C TYR A 387 3.04 5.95 0.69
#